data_5929b896cba6aa2ac1b838833df24717
#
_entry.id   5929b896cba6aa2ac1b838833df24717
#
_cell.length_a   1.000
_cell.length_b   1.000
_cell.length_c   1.000
_cell.angle_alpha   90.00
_cell.angle_beta   90.00
_cell.angle_gamma   90.00
#
_symmetry.space_group_name_H-M   'P 1'
#
loop_
_entity.id
_entity.type
_entity.pdbx_description
1 polymer ?
#
loop_
_entity_poly.entity_id
_entity_poly.type
_entity_poly.pdbx_seq_one_letter_code
_entity_poly.pdbx_strand_id
1 'polypeptide(L)'
;MIHFYKNKEAIALLDNNQLPSKFTYPFQYTPHPLIQYAAEEVNTYLNTRTDWQEELSHGKMFGILLVALEDTHTLSKSTNEKTSVQNQNLVERIPAKQRFGFLAAFSGNLAGSNLHSFFVPPVFDLLRPGDFFKVEEGNISAINQQIKEITNSQEYKSLKEGVNDIRSYSEQKLRDAKEKLKEAKLLRDQERNKINNILLLTKDINHHYSSNTSSISDTNFGDNITKTDPTATHRQLTYSAEHIVKYESILRNLVKESQFQKAEYKRLEKTLKDQIAQKEEELNRKENEIYALKQERKTRSAALQMKLFEHFQMLNAKGEKKDLCQIFHEVRHSIPPAGAGECALPKLLQYAYLHHLKPLAFGEFWWGESPKDEIRRHGQFYPSCKGKCEPILQHMLVGLEVDSNPLSIQIPESNPLKIIYEDEWIIAIDKPAGMLSTPGKEITDSVYERLRKMYPFASGPLLVHRLDMATSGILLGAKTKEIHAQLQSLFEARAVRKIYTAILDGIPVQKKGCINLPLCLNPMDRPRQMVSYEYGKEAITYYNVLEIEGNNSLVQFNLETGRTHQIRMHAAHQLGLNCPIKGDDLYGKHADRLYLHATEVEFVHPMTDRKSVV
;
A
#
# COMPACT_ATOMS: atom_id res chain seq x y z
N MET A 1 11.62 20.48 32.52
CA MET A 1 11.45 20.78 31.08
C MET A 1 10.23 21.63 30.77
N ILE A 2 9.73 22.38 31.76
CA ILE A 2 8.65 23.33 31.51
C ILE A 2 9.28 24.64 31.02
N HIS A 3 8.77 25.14 29.90
CA HIS A 3 9.19 26.43 29.35
C HIS A 3 8.12 27.48 29.70
N PHE A 4 8.57 28.69 30.04
CA PHE A 4 7.71 29.82 30.31
C PHE A 4 7.75 30.83 29.17
N TYR A 5 6.62 31.42 28.84
CA TYR A 5 6.49 32.35 27.73
C TYR A 5 7.35 33.61 27.93
N LYS A 6 8.06 33.97 26.86
CA LYS A 6 8.89 35.19 26.77
C LYS A 6 8.20 36.28 25.95
N ASN A 7 7.31 35.88 25.05
CA ASN A 7 6.56 36.78 24.19
C ASN A 7 5.58 37.61 25.02
N LYS A 8 5.58 38.97 24.84
CA LYS A 8 4.73 39.90 25.57
C LYS A 8 3.24 39.69 25.32
N GLU A 9 2.87 39.33 24.10
CA GLU A 9 1.47 39.08 23.71
C GLU A 9 0.96 37.79 24.35
N ALA A 10 1.77 36.73 24.36
CA ALA A 10 1.45 35.51 25.09
C ALA A 10 1.25 35.76 26.60
N ILE A 11 2.12 36.56 27.19
CA ILE A 11 2.00 36.96 28.62
C ILE A 11 0.71 37.75 28.86
N ALA A 12 0.35 38.68 27.96
CA ALA A 12 -0.89 39.44 28.06
C ALA A 12 -2.15 38.54 27.96
N LEU A 13 -2.13 37.50 27.11
CA LEU A 13 -3.22 36.51 27.04
C LEU A 13 -3.36 35.74 28.37
N LEU A 14 -2.24 35.36 28.99
CA LEU A 14 -2.25 34.69 30.30
C LEU A 14 -2.76 35.59 31.42
N ASP A 15 -2.30 36.84 31.46
CA ASP A 15 -2.69 37.82 32.47
C ASP A 15 -4.18 38.18 32.33
N ASN A 16 -4.73 38.19 31.12
CA ASN A 16 -6.17 38.42 30.86
C ASN A 16 -7.01 37.13 31.00
N ASN A 17 -6.43 36.02 31.49
CA ASN A 17 -7.08 34.74 31.68
C ASN A 17 -7.75 34.19 30.40
N GLN A 18 -7.16 34.48 29.21
CA GLN A 18 -7.62 33.95 27.93
C GLN A 18 -7.05 32.55 27.72
N LEU A 19 -7.57 31.60 28.48
CA LEU A 19 -7.15 30.20 28.49
C LEU A 19 -8.18 29.33 27.77
N PRO A 20 -7.77 28.20 27.20
CA PRO A 20 -8.71 27.20 26.67
C PRO A 20 -9.60 26.68 27.79
N SER A 21 -10.91 26.61 27.56
CA SER A 21 -11.87 26.07 28.52
C SER A 21 -11.86 24.55 28.58
N LYS A 22 -11.51 23.92 27.47
CA LYS A 22 -11.38 22.47 27.30
C LYS A 22 -10.08 22.12 26.60
N PHE A 23 -9.66 20.86 26.72
CA PHE A 23 -8.50 20.36 26.00
C PHE A 23 -8.81 20.25 24.50
N THR A 24 -7.88 20.66 23.67
CA THR A 24 -7.98 20.61 22.18
C THR A 24 -8.32 19.21 21.68
N TYR A 25 -9.32 19.06 20.78
CA TYR A 25 -9.63 17.79 20.12
C TYR A 25 -8.49 17.40 19.16
N PRO A 26 -7.80 16.25 19.37
CA PRO A 26 -6.52 16.01 18.69
C PRO A 26 -6.60 15.80 17.18
N PHE A 27 -7.75 15.39 16.65
CA PHE A 27 -7.86 14.93 15.26
C PHE A 27 -8.43 15.96 14.30
N GLN A 28 -8.82 17.12 14.83
CA GLN A 28 -9.18 18.32 14.06
C GLN A 28 -9.27 19.53 14.97
N TYR A 29 -8.44 20.53 14.75
CA TYR A 29 -8.37 21.72 15.57
C TYR A 29 -7.76 22.91 14.85
N THR A 30 -8.04 24.10 15.37
CA THR A 30 -7.26 25.31 15.12
C THR A 30 -6.38 25.55 16.35
N PRO A 31 -5.06 25.74 16.19
CA PRO A 31 -4.19 25.92 17.34
C PRO A 31 -4.55 27.18 18.11
N HIS A 32 -4.63 27.06 19.44
CA HIS A 32 -4.81 28.20 20.31
C HIS A 32 -3.65 29.21 20.15
N PRO A 33 -3.87 30.55 20.25
CA PRO A 33 -2.79 31.54 20.11
C PRO A 33 -1.55 31.26 20.99
N LEU A 34 -1.76 30.82 22.23
CA LEU A 34 -0.65 30.43 23.13
C LEU A 34 0.20 29.27 22.55
N ILE A 35 -0.42 28.33 21.84
CA ILE A 35 0.31 27.26 21.16
C ILE A 35 1.13 27.81 19.99
N GLN A 36 0.59 28.80 19.26
CA GLN A 36 1.31 29.43 18.15
C GLN A 36 2.57 30.18 18.66
N TYR A 37 2.43 30.97 19.74
CA TYR A 37 3.59 31.64 20.37
C TYR A 37 4.62 30.66 20.91
N ALA A 38 4.18 29.56 21.52
CA ALA A 38 5.11 28.51 21.96
C ALA A 38 5.82 27.83 20.77
N ALA A 39 5.13 27.66 19.62
CA ALA A 39 5.75 27.16 18.40
C ALA A 39 6.86 28.09 17.87
N GLU A 40 6.65 29.40 17.93
CA GLU A 40 7.66 30.40 17.58
C GLU A 40 8.91 30.29 18.48
N GLU A 41 8.73 30.04 19.77
CA GLU A 41 9.84 29.83 20.71
C GLU A 41 10.59 28.52 20.41
N VAL A 42 9.88 27.42 20.08
CA VAL A 42 10.49 26.17 19.63
C VAL A 42 11.22 26.38 18.31
N ASN A 43 10.64 27.09 17.35
CA ASN A 43 11.28 27.42 16.07
C ASN A 43 12.56 28.23 16.28
N THR A 44 12.53 29.21 17.19
CA THR A 44 13.71 29.99 17.56
C THR A 44 14.83 29.09 18.11
N TYR A 45 14.48 28.16 18.99
CA TYR A 45 15.43 27.19 19.52
C TYR A 45 16.00 26.28 18.40
N LEU A 46 15.16 25.72 17.54
CA LEU A 46 15.58 24.85 16.45
C LEU A 46 16.53 25.56 15.47
N ASN A 47 16.31 26.85 15.20
CA ASN A 47 17.19 27.67 14.38
C ASN A 47 18.59 27.89 14.99
N THR A 48 18.72 27.80 16.31
CA THR A 48 20.06 27.86 16.96
C THR A 48 20.85 26.56 16.83
N ARG A 49 20.21 25.45 16.44
CA ARG A 49 20.82 24.12 16.35
C ARG A 49 21.31 23.85 14.94
N THR A 50 22.45 24.45 14.60
CA THR A 50 23.10 24.27 13.28
C THR A 50 23.55 22.83 13.06
N ASP A 51 23.87 22.10 14.13
CA ASP A 51 24.25 20.69 14.15
C ASP A 51 23.09 19.72 13.78
N TRP A 52 21.84 20.17 13.79
CA TRP A 52 20.67 19.36 13.47
C TRP A 52 20.06 19.68 12.08
N GLN A 53 20.55 20.72 11.40
CA GLN A 53 19.87 21.27 10.20
C GLN A 53 19.80 20.26 9.05
N GLU A 54 20.79 19.39 8.88
CA GLU A 54 20.75 18.35 7.85
C GLU A 54 19.57 17.37 8.08
N GLU A 55 19.42 16.85 9.31
CA GLU A 55 18.30 15.95 9.63
C GLU A 55 16.95 16.68 9.62
N LEU A 56 16.90 17.91 10.14
CA LEU A 56 15.72 18.73 10.19
C LEU A 56 15.22 19.13 8.80
N SER A 57 16.10 19.29 7.81
CA SER A 57 15.72 19.61 6.43
C SER A 57 14.87 18.51 5.81
N HIS A 58 15.08 17.24 6.17
CA HIS A 58 14.29 16.11 5.69
C HIS A 58 12.87 16.02 6.27
N GLY A 59 12.56 16.87 7.24
CA GLY A 59 11.24 17.00 7.85
C GLY A 59 11.04 16.23 9.15
N LYS A 60 10.47 16.92 10.13
CA LYS A 60 10.20 16.38 11.47
C LYS A 60 8.91 16.98 12.05
N MET A 61 8.14 16.17 12.77
CA MET A 61 6.97 16.64 13.53
C MET A 61 7.38 17.01 14.95
N PHE A 62 7.04 18.23 15.36
CA PHE A 62 7.17 18.74 16.72
C PHE A 62 5.81 18.93 17.34
N GLY A 63 5.72 18.71 18.65
CA GLY A 63 4.50 18.91 19.42
C GLY A 63 4.73 19.88 20.58
N ILE A 64 3.68 20.59 20.94
CA ILE A 64 3.63 21.54 22.05
C ILE A 64 2.40 21.23 22.88
N LEU A 65 2.54 21.30 24.19
CA LEU A 65 1.47 21.15 25.16
C LEU A 65 1.47 22.33 26.13
N LEU A 66 0.42 23.13 26.11
CA LEU A 66 0.17 24.13 27.13
C LEU A 66 -0.26 23.43 28.41
N VAL A 67 0.38 23.77 29.53
CA VAL A 67 0.12 23.17 30.85
C VAL A 67 -0.05 24.22 31.93
N ALA A 68 -0.94 23.92 32.89
CA ALA A 68 -0.98 24.61 34.17
C ALA A 68 -0.22 23.81 35.23
N LEU A 69 0.54 24.51 36.07
CA LEU A 69 1.16 23.94 37.25
C LEU A 69 0.12 23.84 38.34
N GLU A 70 -0.20 22.64 38.81
CA GLU A 70 -1.08 22.43 39.95
C GLU A 70 -0.34 22.75 41.25
N ASP A 71 -0.97 23.50 42.13
CA ASP A 71 -0.42 23.79 43.47
C ASP A 71 -0.36 22.51 44.29
N THR A 72 0.84 22.10 44.70
CA THR A 72 1.09 20.93 45.55
C THR A 72 0.42 20.96 46.92
N HIS A 73 -0.29 22.05 47.25
CA HIS A 73 -0.99 22.21 48.53
C HIS A 73 -2.41 21.61 48.58
N THR A 74 -2.98 21.15 47.48
CA THR A 74 -4.33 20.55 47.50
C THR A 74 -4.32 19.03 47.77
N LEU A 75 -3.20 18.35 47.70
CA LEU A 75 -3.08 16.89 47.96
C LEU A 75 -2.89 16.51 49.45
N SER A 76 -2.72 17.48 50.37
CA SER A 76 -2.54 17.21 51.81
C SER A 76 -3.82 17.42 52.65
N LYS A 77 -5.00 17.57 52.03
CA LYS A 77 -6.27 17.76 52.75
C LYS A 77 -7.19 16.53 52.69
N SER A 78 -6.75 15.41 53.24
CA SER A 78 -7.67 14.40 53.74
C SER A 78 -7.48 14.08 55.22
N THR A 79 -6.80 14.97 55.99
CA THR A 79 -6.80 14.89 57.46
C THR A 79 -6.70 16.29 58.03
N ASN A 80 -7.74 16.69 58.75
CA ASN A 80 -7.91 17.84 59.63
C ASN A 80 -8.46 19.15 59.02
N GLU A 81 -9.74 19.31 59.23
CA GLU A 81 -10.46 20.58 59.25
C GLU A 81 -9.82 21.59 60.25
N LYS A 82 -9.74 22.83 59.81
CA LYS A 82 -9.44 24.10 60.47
C LYS A 82 -8.10 24.71 60.06
N THR A 83 -8.08 25.34 58.91
CA THR A 83 -7.29 26.57 58.59
C THR A 83 -7.58 27.02 57.15
N SER A 84 -8.80 27.47 56.87
CA SER A 84 -9.26 27.72 55.48
C SER A 84 -9.23 29.19 55.03
N VAL A 85 -8.68 30.14 55.78
CA VAL A 85 -8.76 31.57 55.43
C VAL A 85 -7.43 32.21 55.04
N GLN A 86 -6.27 31.60 55.41
CA GLN A 86 -4.96 32.20 55.08
C GLN A 86 -4.29 31.69 53.79
N ASN A 87 -4.76 30.57 53.20
CA ASN A 87 -4.09 29.99 52.01
C ASN A 87 -4.64 30.50 50.66
N GLN A 88 -5.83 31.10 50.61
CA GLN A 88 -6.35 31.72 49.37
C GLN A 88 -5.53 32.95 48.94
N ASN A 89 -4.91 33.67 49.85
CA ASN A 89 -4.09 34.85 49.54
C ASN A 89 -2.68 34.56 49.07
N LEU A 90 -2.19 33.30 49.12
CA LEU A 90 -0.86 32.93 48.64
C LEU A 90 -0.86 32.51 47.18
N VAL A 91 -1.96 31.95 46.68
CA VAL A 91 -2.13 31.54 45.25
C VAL A 91 -2.23 32.78 44.34
N GLU A 92 -2.79 33.89 44.81
CA GLU A 92 -2.86 35.16 44.07
C GLU A 92 -1.50 35.87 43.88
N ARG A 93 -0.44 35.45 44.59
CA ARG A 93 0.89 36.10 44.53
C ARG A 93 1.82 35.57 43.46
N ILE A 94 1.56 34.40 42.83
CA ILE A 94 2.36 33.90 41.73
C ILE A 94 1.87 34.53 40.42
N PRO A 95 2.73 35.27 39.68
CA PRO A 95 2.32 35.85 38.40
C PRO A 95 1.78 34.77 37.43
N ALA A 96 0.75 35.09 36.65
CA ALA A 96 0.11 34.16 35.72
C ALA A 96 1.15 33.49 34.80
N LYS A 97 2.18 34.23 34.37
CA LYS A 97 3.32 33.73 33.58
C LYS A 97 4.16 32.61 34.24
N GLN A 98 4.05 32.44 35.57
CA GLN A 98 4.74 31.37 36.32
C GLN A 98 3.80 30.22 36.69
N ARG A 99 2.47 30.39 36.52
CA ARG A 99 1.49 29.32 36.73
C ARG A 99 1.20 28.52 35.48
N PHE A 100 1.55 29.06 34.32
CA PHE A 100 1.33 28.43 33.03
C PHE A 100 2.64 28.35 32.24
N GLY A 101 2.84 27.25 31.57
CA GLY A 101 3.99 27.04 30.72
C GLY A 101 3.67 26.08 29.57
N PHE A 102 4.66 25.77 28.79
CA PHE A 102 4.50 24.77 27.75
C PHE A 102 5.59 23.70 27.82
N LEU A 103 5.25 22.51 27.33
CA LEU A 103 6.14 21.40 27.08
C LEU A 103 6.35 21.28 25.57
N ALA A 104 7.54 20.82 25.16
CA ALA A 104 7.86 20.54 23.77
C ALA A 104 8.31 19.09 23.60
N ALA A 105 7.96 18.47 22.48
CA ALA A 105 8.38 17.12 22.08
C ALA A 105 8.62 17.04 20.58
N PHE A 106 9.29 15.98 20.13
CA PHE A 106 9.44 15.60 18.73
C PHE A 106 9.05 14.13 18.54
N SER A 107 8.63 13.77 17.33
CA SER A 107 8.30 12.39 16.98
C SER A 107 9.56 11.57 16.67
N GLY A 108 9.63 10.34 17.19
CA GLY A 108 10.78 9.43 17.02
C GLY A 108 12.05 9.92 17.73
N ASN A 109 13.19 9.82 17.06
CA ASN A 109 14.51 10.35 17.49
C ASN A 109 14.89 11.62 16.71
N LEU A 110 15.86 12.35 17.19
CA LEU A 110 16.38 13.57 16.57
C LEU A 110 17.90 13.63 16.82
N ALA A 111 18.69 13.89 15.80
CA ALA A 111 20.16 13.95 15.86
C ALA A 111 20.77 12.73 16.57
N GLY A 112 20.31 11.53 16.21
CA GLY A 112 20.78 10.27 16.78
C GLY A 112 20.40 10.02 18.25
N SER A 113 19.56 10.89 18.87
CA SER A 113 19.12 10.78 20.25
C SER A 113 17.60 10.97 20.37
N ASN A 114 17.02 10.37 21.39
CA ASN A 114 15.65 10.63 21.82
C ASN A 114 15.56 11.48 23.11
N LEU A 115 16.73 11.92 23.62
CA LEU A 115 16.88 12.73 24.82
C LEU A 115 17.59 14.06 24.51
N HIS A 116 16.87 15.17 24.64
CA HIS A 116 17.42 16.52 24.50
C HIS A 116 16.84 17.42 25.60
N SER A 117 17.67 18.28 26.17
CA SER A 117 17.32 19.10 27.34
C SER A 117 16.12 20.05 27.14
N PHE A 118 15.84 20.43 25.91
CA PHE A 118 14.70 21.29 25.57
C PHE A 118 13.38 20.52 25.49
N PHE A 119 13.42 19.22 25.18
CA PHE A 119 12.24 18.41 24.92
C PHE A 119 11.96 17.42 26.05
N VAL A 120 10.70 17.05 26.25
CA VAL A 120 10.33 15.99 27.18
C VAL A 120 10.94 14.65 26.74
N PRO A 121 11.29 13.76 27.69
CA PRO A 121 11.83 12.45 27.35
C PRO A 121 10.79 11.57 26.65
N PRO A 122 11.24 10.52 25.94
CA PRO A 122 10.34 9.51 25.39
C PRO A 122 9.62 8.75 26.51
N VAL A 123 8.47 8.14 26.19
CA VAL A 123 7.76 7.26 27.13
C VAL A 123 8.62 6.05 27.50
N PHE A 124 9.35 5.51 26.54
CA PHE A 124 10.35 4.47 26.72
C PHE A 124 11.61 4.82 25.90
N ASP A 125 12.78 4.70 26.51
CA ASP A 125 14.06 5.02 25.88
C ASP A 125 14.61 3.83 25.08
N LEU A 126 14.29 3.79 23.77
CA LEU A 126 14.77 2.77 22.83
C LEU A 126 16.29 2.78 22.60
N LEU A 127 16.95 3.89 22.87
CA LEU A 127 18.37 4.07 22.59
C LEU A 127 19.26 3.77 23.79
N ARG A 128 18.68 3.42 24.95
CA ARG A 128 19.42 3.14 26.19
C ARG A 128 20.38 1.97 26.00
N PRO A 129 21.70 2.18 26.18
CA PRO A 129 22.68 1.11 26.03
C PRO A 129 22.46 -0.01 27.07
N GLY A 130 22.59 -1.26 26.62
CA GLY A 130 22.43 -2.44 27.48
C GLY A 130 20.99 -2.82 27.83
N ASP A 131 20.00 -2.06 27.39
CA ASP A 131 18.59 -2.43 27.54
C ASP A 131 18.24 -3.61 26.62
N PHE A 132 17.20 -4.37 26.98
CA PHE A 132 16.76 -5.56 26.24
C PHE A 132 16.54 -5.26 24.74
N PHE A 133 16.04 -4.05 24.42
CA PHE A 133 15.76 -3.67 23.04
C PHE A 133 17.07 -3.57 22.22
N LYS A 134 18.07 -2.85 22.74
CA LYS A 134 19.36 -2.67 22.05
C LYS A 134 20.14 -3.99 21.94
N VAL A 135 20.08 -4.84 22.96
CA VAL A 135 20.72 -6.16 22.94
C VAL A 135 20.10 -7.03 21.85
N GLU A 136 18.77 -7.10 21.79
CA GLU A 136 18.09 -7.95 20.80
C GLU A 136 18.14 -7.35 19.38
N GLU A 137 18.13 -6.02 19.24
CA GLU A 137 18.38 -5.34 17.96
C GLU A 137 19.78 -5.71 17.41
N GLY A 138 20.80 -5.80 18.30
CA GLY A 138 22.13 -6.28 17.95
C GLY A 138 22.14 -7.72 17.45
N ASN A 139 21.41 -8.63 18.13
CA ASN A 139 21.27 -10.02 17.71
C ASN A 139 20.59 -10.15 16.34
N ILE A 140 19.52 -9.39 16.10
CA ILE A 140 18.79 -9.35 14.83
C ILE A 140 19.71 -8.79 13.71
N SER A 141 20.51 -7.79 14.03
CA SER A 141 21.49 -7.21 13.10
C SER A 141 22.59 -8.20 12.73
N ALA A 142 23.05 -9.02 13.69
CA ALA A 142 24.02 -10.09 13.43
C ALA A 142 23.44 -11.15 12.48
N ILE A 143 22.17 -11.55 12.66
CA ILE A 143 21.48 -12.46 11.72
C ILE A 143 21.38 -11.84 10.32
N ASN A 144 21.04 -10.55 10.21
CA ASN A 144 21.02 -9.86 8.92
C ASN A 144 22.39 -9.86 8.24
N GLN A 145 23.45 -9.66 9.01
CA GLN A 145 24.82 -9.71 8.50
C GLN A 145 25.17 -11.11 8.00
N GLN A 146 24.85 -12.17 8.75
CA GLN A 146 25.05 -13.56 8.32
C GLN A 146 24.30 -13.88 7.01
N ILE A 147 23.03 -13.49 6.89
CA ILE A 147 22.25 -13.66 5.65
C ILE A 147 22.97 -12.96 4.48
N LYS A 148 23.45 -11.73 4.71
CA LYS A 148 24.15 -10.95 3.69
C LYS A 148 25.48 -11.59 3.29
N GLU A 149 26.24 -12.12 4.24
CA GLU A 149 27.50 -12.82 4.02
C GLU A 149 27.29 -14.09 3.18
N ILE A 150 26.32 -14.93 3.55
CA ILE A 150 26.01 -16.15 2.79
C ILE A 150 25.54 -15.78 1.38
N THR A 151 24.61 -14.84 1.24
CA THR A 151 24.04 -14.44 -0.07
C THR A 151 25.07 -13.83 -1.00
N ASN A 152 26.07 -13.11 -0.45
CA ASN A 152 27.14 -12.49 -1.22
C ASN A 152 28.38 -13.37 -1.37
N SER A 153 28.45 -14.54 -0.70
CA SER A 153 29.58 -15.45 -0.76
C SER A 153 29.83 -15.95 -2.19
N GLN A 154 31.11 -16.14 -2.52
CA GLN A 154 31.49 -16.69 -3.80
C GLN A 154 30.98 -18.14 -3.96
N GLU A 155 30.92 -18.89 -2.86
CA GLU A 155 30.38 -20.25 -2.80
C GLU A 155 28.90 -20.29 -3.27
N TYR A 156 28.04 -19.46 -2.68
CA TYR A 156 26.60 -19.41 -3.03
C TYR A 156 26.38 -18.98 -4.49
N LYS A 157 27.14 -17.98 -4.95
CA LYS A 157 27.07 -17.52 -6.34
C LYS A 157 27.49 -18.60 -7.32
N SER A 158 28.62 -19.29 -7.04
CA SER A 158 29.12 -20.39 -7.87
C SER A 158 28.16 -21.58 -7.91
N LEU A 159 27.50 -21.91 -6.78
CA LEU A 159 26.48 -22.97 -6.75
C LEU A 159 25.29 -22.60 -7.64
N LYS A 160 24.83 -21.36 -7.56
CA LYS A 160 23.71 -20.87 -8.38
C LYS A 160 24.04 -20.86 -9.88
N GLU A 161 25.21 -20.38 -10.24
CA GLU A 161 25.74 -20.44 -11.61
C GLU A 161 25.88 -21.87 -12.08
N GLY A 162 26.49 -22.75 -11.27
CA GLY A 162 26.70 -24.15 -11.60
C GLY A 162 25.39 -24.94 -11.84
N VAL A 163 24.30 -24.63 -11.13
CA VAL A 163 22.98 -25.21 -11.42
C VAL A 163 22.44 -24.71 -12.75
N ASN A 164 22.60 -23.43 -13.06
CA ASN A 164 22.16 -22.89 -14.36
C ASN A 164 22.97 -23.48 -15.52
N ASP A 165 24.28 -23.62 -15.35
CA ASP A 165 25.18 -24.15 -16.34
C ASP A 165 24.88 -25.62 -16.64
N ILE A 166 24.70 -26.46 -15.61
CA ILE A 166 24.36 -27.88 -15.79
C ILE A 166 22.98 -28.06 -16.41
N ARG A 167 21.99 -27.20 -16.10
CA ARG A 167 20.69 -27.23 -16.77
C ARG A 167 20.81 -26.90 -18.25
N SER A 168 21.51 -25.80 -18.58
CA SER A 168 21.71 -25.35 -19.96
C SER A 168 22.48 -26.39 -20.77
N TYR A 169 23.56 -26.95 -20.21
CA TYR A 169 24.33 -28.04 -20.81
C TYR A 169 23.46 -29.27 -21.04
N SER A 170 22.69 -29.70 -20.07
CA SER A 170 21.83 -30.87 -20.14
C SER A 170 20.74 -30.70 -21.19
N GLU A 171 20.11 -29.55 -21.27
CA GLU A 171 19.12 -29.25 -22.31
C GLU A 171 19.72 -29.31 -23.72
N GLN A 172 20.92 -28.76 -23.90
CA GLN A 172 21.60 -28.81 -25.20
C GLN A 172 21.95 -30.24 -25.56
N LYS A 173 22.54 -31.02 -24.65
CA LYS A 173 22.91 -32.43 -24.87
C LYS A 173 21.68 -33.30 -25.20
N LEU A 174 20.56 -33.08 -24.53
CA LEU A 174 19.32 -33.81 -24.82
C LEU A 174 18.71 -33.41 -26.16
N ARG A 175 18.81 -32.15 -26.56
CA ARG A 175 18.40 -31.70 -27.90
C ARG A 175 19.21 -32.40 -28.97
N ASP A 176 20.53 -32.34 -28.85
CA ASP A 176 21.45 -32.96 -29.81
C ASP A 176 21.25 -34.49 -29.92
N ALA A 177 21.09 -35.18 -28.78
CA ALA A 177 20.83 -36.61 -28.74
C ALA A 177 19.47 -36.99 -29.37
N LYS A 178 18.46 -36.17 -29.14
CA LYS A 178 17.10 -36.34 -29.71
C LYS A 178 17.11 -36.14 -31.23
N GLU A 179 17.90 -35.20 -31.72
CA GLU A 179 18.05 -34.92 -33.14
C GLU A 179 18.76 -36.08 -33.84
N LYS A 180 19.90 -36.58 -33.29
CA LYS A 180 20.59 -37.80 -33.76
C LYS A 180 19.67 -39.02 -33.78
N LEU A 181 18.81 -39.17 -32.77
CA LEU A 181 17.86 -40.28 -32.70
C LEU A 181 16.79 -40.18 -33.80
N LYS A 182 16.35 -38.96 -34.16
CA LYS A 182 15.42 -38.72 -35.28
C LYS A 182 16.06 -39.04 -36.63
N GLU A 183 17.30 -38.59 -36.87
CA GLU A 183 18.05 -38.84 -38.08
C GLU A 183 18.29 -40.35 -38.26
N ALA A 184 18.79 -41.04 -37.22
CA ALA A 184 19.00 -42.48 -37.24
C ALA A 184 17.69 -43.26 -37.48
N LYS A 185 16.56 -42.79 -36.94
CA LYS A 185 15.23 -43.36 -37.23
C LYS A 185 14.87 -43.20 -38.71
N LEU A 186 15.06 -42.01 -39.27
CA LEU A 186 14.78 -41.74 -40.69
C LEU A 186 15.58 -42.66 -41.62
N LEU A 187 16.87 -42.80 -41.36
CA LEU A 187 17.76 -43.67 -42.12
C LEU A 187 17.31 -45.15 -42.03
N ARG A 188 16.98 -45.65 -40.84
CA ARG A 188 16.48 -47.03 -40.65
C ARG A 188 15.13 -47.24 -41.33
N ASP A 189 14.25 -46.27 -41.32
CA ASP A 189 12.94 -46.36 -41.97
C ASP A 189 13.10 -46.38 -43.51
N GLN A 190 14.05 -45.59 -44.04
CA GLN A 190 14.42 -45.66 -45.47
C GLN A 190 15.00 -47.02 -45.86
N GLU A 191 15.95 -47.57 -45.07
CA GLU A 191 16.54 -48.87 -45.29
C GLU A 191 15.52 -50.00 -45.20
N ARG A 192 14.63 -49.97 -44.18
CA ARG A 192 13.51 -50.89 -44.01
C ARG A 192 12.58 -50.87 -45.23
N ASN A 193 12.24 -49.70 -45.75
CA ASN A 193 11.38 -49.56 -46.92
C ASN A 193 12.05 -50.11 -48.18
N LYS A 194 13.36 -49.90 -48.39
CA LYS A 194 14.12 -50.50 -49.50
C LYS A 194 14.06 -52.00 -49.39
N ILE A 195 14.36 -52.59 -48.25
CA ILE A 195 14.37 -54.04 -48.04
C ILE A 195 12.97 -54.63 -48.22
N ASN A 196 11.94 -53.99 -47.66
CA ASN A 196 10.55 -54.47 -47.84
C ASN A 196 10.13 -54.47 -49.32
N ASN A 197 10.50 -53.41 -50.06
CA ASN A 197 10.23 -53.39 -51.53
C ASN A 197 10.96 -54.52 -52.29
N ILE A 198 12.20 -54.81 -51.93
CA ILE A 198 12.95 -55.95 -52.56
C ILE A 198 12.28 -57.29 -52.20
N LEU A 199 11.87 -57.47 -50.92
CA LEU A 199 11.19 -58.69 -50.49
C LEU A 199 9.83 -58.89 -51.17
N LEU A 200 9.09 -57.83 -51.43
CA LEU A 200 7.83 -57.84 -52.19
C LEU A 200 8.05 -58.24 -53.60
N LEU A 201 8.99 -57.59 -54.30
CA LEU A 201 9.39 -57.97 -55.69
C LEU A 201 9.84 -59.42 -55.80
N THR A 202 10.60 -59.95 -54.83
CA THR A 202 11.05 -61.34 -54.80
C THR A 202 9.89 -62.30 -54.59
N LYS A 203 8.87 -61.95 -53.77
CA LYS A 203 7.66 -62.76 -53.61
C LYS A 203 6.77 -62.77 -54.86
N ASP A 204 6.61 -61.63 -55.51
CA ASP A 204 5.85 -61.54 -56.76
C ASP A 204 6.49 -62.34 -57.87
N ILE A 205 7.81 -62.33 -57.99
CA ILE A 205 8.57 -63.20 -58.95
C ILE A 205 8.35 -64.67 -58.61
N ASN A 206 8.43 -65.08 -57.33
CA ASN A 206 8.21 -66.49 -56.94
C ASN A 206 6.76 -66.95 -57.18
N HIS A 207 5.77 -66.03 -57.02
CA HIS A 207 4.36 -66.33 -57.28
C HIS A 207 4.10 -66.48 -58.79
N HIS A 208 4.70 -65.66 -59.62
CA HIS A 208 4.61 -65.81 -61.10
C HIS A 208 5.25 -67.10 -61.60
N TYR A 209 6.34 -67.57 -61.00
CA TYR A 209 6.98 -68.87 -61.38
C TYR A 209 6.15 -70.06 -60.89
N SER A 210 5.55 -70.05 -59.74
CA SER A 210 4.72 -71.14 -59.24
C SER A 210 3.35 -71.23 -59.94
N SER A 211 2.78 -70.13 -60.46
CA SER A 211 1.54 -70.14 -61.23
C SER A 211 1.79 -70.66 -62.71
N ASN A 212 2.99 -70.52 -63.24
CA ASN A 212 3.29 -71.04 -64.57
C ASN A 212 3.69 -72.53 -64.58
N THR A 213 4.00 -73.15 -63.43
CA THR A 213 4.25 -74.58 -63.32
C THR A 213 3.03 -75.44 -63.04
N SER A 214 1.87 -74.83 -62.74
CA SER A 214 0.60 -75.57 -62.51
C SER A 214 -0.32 -75.64 -63.73
N SER A 215 0.08 -75.16 -64.91
CA SER A 215 -0.72 -75.14 -66.13
C SER A 215 -0.17 -75.97 -67.28
N ILE A 216 0.66 -77.00 -66.99
CA ILE A 216 1.10 -77.97 -68.00
C ILE A 216 0.70 -79.36 -67.49
N SER A 217 -0.58 -79.72 -67.68
CA SER A 217 -1.05 -81.08 -67.82
C SER A 217 -2.04 -81.14 -69.01
N ASP A 218 -1.73 -81.98 -69.96
CA ASP A 218 -2.50 -82.45 -71.12
C ASP A 218 -2.69 -81.47 -72.31
N THR A 219 -1.74 -81.64 -73.25
CA THR A 219 -2.10 -82.02 -74.63
C THR A 219 -0.79 -82.45 -75.37
N ASN A 220 -0.88 -83.62 -76.04
CA ASN A 220 0.10 -84.19 -77.00
C ASN A 220 0.40 -83.24 -78.18
N PHE A 221 1.65 -83.03 -78.52
CA PHE A 221 2.26 -83.18 -79.86
C PHE A 221 3.71 -82.69 -79.83
N GLY A 222 4.55 -83.57 -80.24
CA GLY A 222 5.75 -83.55 -81.04
C GLY A 222 6.88 -82.57 -80.75
N ASP A 223 8.03 -83.19 -80.47
CA ASP A 223 9.42 -82.80 -80.80
C ASP A 223 9.81 -81.27 -80.77
N ASN A 224 10.38 -80.88 -79.70
CA ASN A 224 11.70 -80.21 -79.54
C ASN A 224 11.87 -79.77 -78.06
N ILE A 225 12.38 -80.67 -77.28
CA ILE A 225 12.70 -80.37 -75.84
C ILE A 225 14.11 -79.76 -75.85
N THR A 226 14.19 -78.47 -75.76
CA THR A 226 15.35 -77.83 -75.15
C THR A 226 15.28 -78.07 -73.63
N LYS A 227 16.15 -79.02 -73.19
CA LYS A 227 16.33 -79.31 -71.74
C LYS A 227 16.72 -78.05 -71.00
N THR A 228 15.82 -77.45 -70.30
CA THR A 228 16.14 -76.51 -69.24
C THR A 228 16.74 -77.30 -68.08
N ASP A 229 18.00 -76.97 -67.78
CA ASP A 229 18.79 -77.59 -66.71
C ASP A 229 18.08 -77.49 -65.34
N PRO A 230 17.69 -78.64 -64.73
CA PRO A 230 17.03 -78.64 -63.41
C PRO A 230 17.91 -78.04 -62.29
N THR A 231 19.22 -78.00 -62.55
CA THR A 231 20.20 -77.43 -61.62
C THR A 231 20.22 -75.91 -61.68
N ALA A 232 19.81 -75.25 -62.77
CA ALA A 232 19.71 -73.80 -62.87
C ALA A 232 18.52 -73.27 -62.05
N THR A 233 17.38 -73.98 -62.11
CA THR A 233 16.18 -73.63 -61.33
C THR A 233 16.40 -73.84 -59.83
N HIS A 234 17.07 -74.89 -59.45
CA HIS A 234 17.42 -75.17 -58.06
C HIS A 234 18.44 -74.14 -57.50
N ARG A 235 19.45 -73.73 -58.32
CA ARG A 235 20.37 -72.65 -57.97
C ARG A 235 19.69 -71.33 -57.83
N GLN A 236 18.68 -70.98 -58.63
CA GLN A 236 17.97 -69.69 -58.58
C GLN A 236 17.03 -69.64 -57.42
N LEU A 237 16.36 -70.73 -57.00
CA LEU A 237 15.53 -70.85 -55.81
C LEU A 237 16.37 -70.82 -54.52
N THR A 238 17.54 -71.47 -54.48
CA THR A 238 18.46 -71.40 -53.34
C THR A 238 19.08 -70.01 -53.20
N TYR A 239 19.43 -69.35 -54.28
CA TYR A 239 19.91 -67.96 -54.26
C TYR A 239 18.84 -66.96 -53.75
N SER A 240 17.59 -67.17 -54.06
CA SER A 240 16.46 -66.40 -53.59
C SER A 240 16.19 -66.61 -52.08
N ALA A 241 16.29 -67.84 -51.60
CA ALA A 241 16.11 -68.19 -50.18
C ALA A 241 17.22 -67.58 -49.28
N GLU A 242 18.49 -67.68 -49.75
CA GLU A 242 19.62 -67.07 -49.01
C GLU A 242 19.49 -65.55 -48.91
N HIS A 243 19.03 -64.87 -49.95
CA HIS A 243 18.76 -63.40 -49.91
C HIS A 243 17.64 -63.04 -48.97
N ILE A 244 16.54 -63.79 -48.89
CA ILE A 244 15.45 -63.58 -47.99
C ILE A 244 15.94 -63.69 -46.55
N VAL A 245 16.66 -64.71 -46.16
CA VAL A 245 17.26 -64.91 -44.84
C VAL A 245 18.20 -63.74 -44.47
N LYS A 246 19.04 -63.31 -45.44
CA LYS A 246 19.93 -62.16 -45.28
C LYS A 246 19.15 -60.88 -44.98
N TYR A 247 18.08 -60.53 -45.73
CA TYR A 247 17.29 -59.34 -45.55
C TYR A 247 16.47 -59.38 -44.25
N GLU A 248 15.92 -60.54 -43.84
CA GLU A 248 15.30 -60.71 -42.54
C GLU A 248 16.28 -60.51 -41.38
N SER A 249 17.52 -60.97 -41.55
CA SER A 249 18.57 -60.71 -40.57
C SER A 249 18.90 -59.24 -40.45
N ILE A 250 18.96 -58.49 -41.55
CA ILE A 250 19.15 -57.01 -41.53
C ILE A 250 17.97 -56.32 -40.84
N LEU A 251 16.74 -56.71 -41.17
CA LEU A 251 15.55 -56.13 -40.48
C LEU A 251 15.57 -56.34 -38.94
N ARG A 252 15.97 -57.56 -38.53
CA ARG A 252 16.15 -57.86 -37.07
C ARG A 252 17.23 -57.00 -36.44
N ASN A 253 18.33 -56.74 -37.12
CA ASN A 253 19.41 -55.87 -36.66
C ASN A 253 18.98 -54.43 -36.57
N LEU A 254 18.22 -53.89 -37.53
CA LEU A 254 17.66 -52.53 -37.48
C LEU A 254 16.72 -52.34 -36.25
N VAL A 255 15.98 -53.38 -35.88
CA VAL A 255 15.13 -53.34 -34.64
C VAL A 255 16.00 -53.29 -33.38
N LYS A 256 17.04 -54.16 -33.30
CA LYS A 256 17.98 -54.18 -32.17
C LYS A 256 18.69 -52.84 -32.01
N GLU A 257 19.17 -52.27 -33.12
CA GLU A 257 19.81 -50.96 -33.14
C GLU A 257 18.88 -49.87 -32.66
N SER A 258 17.61 -49.87 -33.11
CA SER A 258 16.59 -48.92 -32.61
C SER A 258 16.36 -49.02 -31.12
N GLN A 259 16.29 -50.25 -30.58
CA GLN A 259 16.13 -50.49 -29.14
C GLN A 259 17.37 -50.02 -28.36
N PHE A 260 18.57 -50.30 -28.86
CA PHE A 260 19.83 -49.88 -28.25
C PHE A 260 19.93 -48.35 -28.17
N GLN A 261 19.70 -47.65 -29.28
CA GLN A 261 19.77 -46.18 -29.31
C GLN A 261 18.73 -45.50 -28.40
N LYS A 262 17.52 -46.07 -28.33
CA LYS A 262 16.51 -45.57 -27.38
C LYS A 262 16.91 -45.80 -25.91
N ALA A 263 17.55 -46.92 -25.63
CA ALA A 263 18.06 -47.23 -24.29
C ALA A 263 19.23 -46.29 -23.91
N GLU A 264 20.12 -45.99 -24.83
CA GLU A 264 21.21 -45.03 -24.64
C GLU A 264 20.67 -43.61 -24.36
N TYR A 265 19.69 -43.17 -25.15
CA TYR A 265 19.05 -41.88 -24.90
C TYR A 265 18.42 -41.80 -23.48
N LYS A 266 17.71 -42.84 -23.06
CA LYS A 266 17.13 -42.89 -21.70
C LYS A 266 18.20 -42.93 -20.59
N ARG A 267 19.32 -43.60 -20.81
CA ARG A 267 20.46 -43.60 -19.87
C ARG A 267 21.06 -42.20 -19.77
N LEU A 268 21.30 -41.54 -20.89
CA LEU A 268 21.79 -40.15 -20.91
C LEU A 268 20.83 -39.21 -20.17
N GLU A 269 19.53 -39.28 -20.44
CA GLU A 269 18.50 -38.48 -19.77
C GLU A 269 18.54 -38.69 -18.26
N LYS A 270 18.64 -39.94 -17.81
CA LYS A 270 18.72 -40.25 -16.37
C LYS A 270 19.99 -39.67 -15.75
N THR A 271 21.16 -39.89 -16.38
CA THR A 271 22.42 -39.39 -15.84
C THR A 271 22.43 -37.87 -15.71
N LEU A 272 21.91 -37.14 -16.71
CA LEU A 272 21.83 -35.67 -16.66
C LEU A 272 20.85 -35.18 -15.59
N LYS A 273 19.71 -35.85 -15.42
CA LYS A 273 18.78 -35.56 -14.32
C LYS A 273 19.40 -35.77 -12.93
N ASP A 274 20.15 -36.87 -12.78
CA ASP A 274 20.83 -37.17 -11.51
C ASP A 274 21.92 -36.11 -11.21
N GLN A 275 22.65 -35.65 -12.20
CA GLN A 275 23.65 -34.58 -12.06
C GLN A 275 23.00 -33.23 -11.69
N ILE A 276 21.87 -32.86 -12.31
CA ILE A 276 21.11 -31.67 -11.97
C ILE A 276 20.63 -31.76 -10.54
N ALA A 277 20.00 -32.91 -10.16
CA ALA A 277 19.48 -33.10 -8.81
C ALA A 277 20.56 -32.99 -7.73
N GLN A 278 21.76 -33.49 -7.99
CA GLN A 278 22.90 -33.37 -7.07
C GLN A 278 23.30 -31.90 -6.85
N LYS A 279 23.41 -31.13 -7.96
CA LYS A 279 23.75 -29.69 -7.85
C LYS A 279 22.65 -28.86 -7.21
N GLU A 280 21.40 -29.19 -7.50
CA GLU A 280 20.24 -28.57 -6.85
C GLU A 280 20.20 -28.87 -5.34
N GLU A 281 20.56 -30.07 -4.92
CA GLU A 281 20.63 -30.43 -3.50
C GLU A 281 21.69 -29.60 -2.75
N GLU A 282 22.86 -29.39 -3.34
CA GLU A 282 23.91 -28.53 -2.78
C GLU A 282 23.43 -27.06 -2.62
N LEU A 283 22.77 -26.51 -3.65
CA LEU A 283 22.19 -25.17 -3.61
C LEU A 283 21.05 -25.06 -2.57
N ASN A 284 20.15 -26.04 -2.56
CA ASN A 284 19.00 -26.08 -1.65
C ASN A 284 19.44 -26.12 -0.17
N ARG A 285 20.57 -26.74 0.15
CA ARG A 285 21.12 -26.70 1.53
C ARG A 285 21.42 -25.25 1.94
N LYS A 286 22.06 -24.47 1.08
CA LYS A 286 22.35 -23.05 1.36
C LYS A 286 21.09 -22.18 1.38
N GLU A 287 20.15 -22.43 0.49
CA GLU A 287 18.87 -21.73 0.47
C GLU A 287 18.03 -22.01 1.72
N ASN A 288 18.05 -23.25 2.22
CA ASN A 288 17.40 -23.63 3.46
C ASN A 288 18.07 -22.97 4.68
N GLU A 289 19.41 -22.83 4.70
CA GLU A 289 20.13 -22.09 5.73
C GLU A 289 19.70 -20.62 5.74
N ILE A 290 19.70 -19.96 4.58
CA ILE A 290 19.21 -18.58 4.43
C ILE A 290 17.74 -18.46 4.86
N TYR A 291 16.91 -19.40 4.48
CA TYR A 291 15.49 -19.42 4.85
C TYR A 291 15.30 -19.55 6.38
N ALA A 292 16.03 -20.44 7.03
CA ALA A 292 16.00 -20.62 8.48
C ALA A 292 16.41 -19.32 9.22
N LEU A 293 17.51 -18.69 8.80
CA LEU A 293 17.95 -17.40 9.33
C LEU A 293 16.90 -16.28 9.14
N LYS A 294 16.26 -16.22 7.97
CA LYS A 294 15.17 -15.28 7.71
C LYS A 294 13.95 -15.52 8.62
N GLN A 295 13.61 -16.77 8.89
CA GLN A 295 12.51 -17.11 9.81
C GLN A 295 12.87 -16.76 11.26
N GLU A 296 14.10 -17.09 11.69
CA GLU A 296 14.59 -16.70 13.02
C GLU A 296 14.54 -15.20 13.21
N ARG A 297 15.09 -14.44 12.25
CA ARG A 297 15.04 -12.97 12.25
C ARG A 297 13.60 -12.45 12.37
N LYS A 298 12.67 -13.00 11.57
CA LYS A 298 11.25 -12.61 11.59
C LYS A 298 10.62 -12.86 12.97
N THR A 299 10.86 -14.02 13.54
CA THR A 299 10.33 -14.41 14.86
C THR A 299 10.89 -13.51 15.96
N ARG A 300 12.21 -13.29 15.99
CA ARG A 300 12.85 -12.41 16.96
C ARG A 300 12.38 -10.96 16.83
N SER A 301 12.28 -10.43 15.61
CA SER A 301 11.76 -9.07 15.37
C SER A 301 10.32 -8.91 15.87
N ALA A 302 9.45 -9.89 15.62
CA ALA A 302 8.08 -9.86 16.10
C ALA A 302 8.00 -9.94 17.63
N ALA A 303 8.79 -10.82 18.25
CA ALA A 303 8.86 -10.96 19.71
C ALA A 303 9.42 -9.68 20.37
N LEU A 304 10.47 -9.08 19.79
CA LEU A 304 11.02 -7.83 20.27
C LEU A 304 10.00 -6.70 20.21
N GLN A 305 9.26 -6.60 19.11
CA GLN A 305 8.23 -5.58 18.92
C GLN A 305 7.08 -5.75 19.92
N MET A 306 6.62 -6.97 20.18
CA MET A 306 5.58 -7.23 21.18
C MET A 306 6.07 -6.85 22.58
N LYS A 307 7.26 -7.30 22.96
CA LYS A 307 7.87 -6.94 24.25
C LYS A 307 8.03 -5.43 24.42
N LEU A 308 8.39 -4.74 23.36
CA LEU A 308 8.47 -3.28 23.36
C LEU A 308 7.12 -2.65 23.65
N PHE A 309 6.06 -3.08 22.99
CA PHE A 309 4.70 -2.54 23.19
C PHE A 309 4.18 -2.74 24.62
N GLU A 310 4.53 -3.84 25.28
CA GLU A 310 4.21 -4.09 26.70
C GLU A 310 4.96 -3.11 27.64
N HIS A 311 6.13 -2.62 27.24
CA HIS A 311 6.90 -1.65 28.02
C HIS A 311 6.45 -0.20 27.85
N PHE A 312 5.69 0.10 26.78
CA PHE A 312 5.07 1.42 26.61
C PHE A 312 3.82 1.54 27.50
N GLN A 313 4.03 1.94 28.76
CA GLN A 313 2.97 2.13 29.74
C GLN A 313 2.40 3.56 29.64
N MET A 314 1.19 3.70 29.10
CA MET A 314 0.52 4.98 28.89
C MET A 314 -0.39 5.32 30.07
N LEU A 315 -0.21 6.50 30.63
CA LEU A 315 -1.07 7.07 31.66
C LEU A 315 -2.24 7.83 31.05
N ASN A 316 -3.40 7.78 31.69
CA ASN A 316 -4.49 8.72 31.43
C ASN A 316 -4.56 9.81 32.52
N ALA A 317 -5.47 10.78 32.35
CA ALA A 317 -5.61 11.88 33.31
C ALA A 317 -6.14 11.43 34.67
N LYS A 318 -6.69 10.22 34.83
CA LYS A 318 -7.08 9.62 36.11
C LYS A 318 -5.94 8.87 36.79
N GLY A 319 -4.76 8.76 36.16
CA GLY A 319 -3.63 8.00 36.67
C GLY A 319 -3.66 6.50 36.38
N GLU A 320 -4.61 6.02 35.55
CA GLU A 320 -4.70 4.63 35.14
C GLU A 320 -3.65 4.33 34.05
N LYS A 321 -2.99 3.17 34.16
CA LYS A 321 -1.96 2.72 33.22
C LYS A 321 -2.46 1.60 32.33
N LYS A 322 -2.16 1.67 31.01
CA LYS A 322 -2.32 0.57 30.07
C LYS A 322 -1.12 0.50 29.15
N ASP A 323 -0.70 -0.71 28.77
CA ASP A 323 0.28 -0.88 27.72
C ASP A 323 -0.34 -0.74 26.31
N LEU A 324 0.51 -0.63 25.28
CA LEU A 324 0.02 -0.46 23.92
C LEU A 324 -0.76 -1.67 23.41
N CYS A 325 -0.40 -2.91 23.82
CA CYS A 325 -1.10 -4.11 23.41
C CYS A 325 -2.54 -4.11 23.93
N GLN A 326 -2.73 -3.76 25.21
CA GLN A 326 -4.04 -3.61 25.83
C GLN A 326 -4.88 -2.55 25.13
N ILE A 327 -4.31 -1.35 24.91
CA ILE A 327 -4.99 -0.23 24.27
C ILE A 327 -5.46 -0.59 22.85
N PHE A 328 -4.60 -1.15 22.03
CA PHE A 328 -4.94 -1.49 20.63
C PHE A 328 -5.90 -2.69 20.54
N HIS A 329 -5.78 -3.64 21.45
CA HIS A 329 -6.72 -4.74 21.53
C HIS A 329 -8.14 -4.27 21.88
N GLU A 330 -8.29 -3.41 22.89
CA GLU A 330 -9.59 -2.88 23.31
C GLU A 330 -10.27 -2.03 22.23
N VAL A 331 -9.50 -1.16 21.53
CA VAL A 331 -10.06 -0.16 20.60
C VAL A 331 -10.23 -0.73 19.18
N ARG A 332 -9.30 -1.58 18.72
CA ARG A 332 -9.23 -2.00 17.30
C ARG A 332 -9.16 -3.50 17.09
N HIS A 333 -9.10 -4.31 18.15
CA HIS A 333 -8.85 -5.75 18.08
C HIS A 333 -7.63 -6.10 17.21
N SER A 334 -6.56 -5.31 17.33
CA SER A 334 -5.37 -5.42 16.48
C SER A 334 -4.09 -5.24 17.29
N ILE A 335 -2.95 -5.59 16.67
CA ILE A 335 -1.62 -5.33 17.21
C ILE A 335 -1.24 -3.87 16.92
N PRO A 336 -0.52 -3.18 17.84
CA PRO A 336 -0.01 -1.85 17.58
C PRO A 336 0.89 -1.80 16.33
N PRO A 337 0.79 -0.77 15.48
CA PRO A 337 1.72 -0.60 14.37
C PRO A 337 3.10 -0.14 14.86
N ALA A 338 4.14 -0.42 14.07
CA ALA A 338 5.51 0.01 14.38
C ALA A 338 5.59 1.52 14.61
N GLY A 339 6.34 1.95 15.66
CA GLY A 339 6.47 3.35 16.08
C GLY A 339 5.22 3.92 16.77
N ALA A 340 4.26 3.09 17.19
CA ALA A 340 3.19 3.52 18.09
C ALA A 340 3.79 3.93 19.45
N GLY A 341 3.31 5.04 20.03
CA GLY A 341 3.81 5.59 21.29
C GLY A 341 4.99 6.57 21.16
N GLU A 342 5.61 6.67 19.99
CA GLU A 342 6.76 7.57 19.75
C GLU A 342 6.36 8.96 19.20
N CYS A 343 5.07 9.22 18.98
CA CYS A 343 4.59 10.53 18.53
C CYS A 343 4.72 11.60 19.62
N ALA A 344 4.71 12.87 19.22
CA ALA A 344 4.97 13.97 20.13
C ALA A 344 3.89 14.12 21.21
N LEU A 345 2.59 14.10 20.86
CA LEU A 345 1.51 14.29 21.83
C LEU A 345 1.45 13.22 22.92
N PRO A 346 1.57 11.90 22.65
CA PRO A 346 1.67 10.90 23.71
C PRO A 346 2.82 11.14 24.70
N LYS A 347 4.00 11.56 24.21
CA LYS A 347 5.15 11.92 25.08
C LYS A 347 4.82 13.10 25.99
N LEU A 348 4.19 14.13 25.44
CA LEU A 348 3.80 15.34 26.15
C LEU A 348 2.78 15.05 27.27
N LEU A 349 1.73 14.31 26.95
CA LEU A 349 0.71 13.92 27.93
C LEU A 349 1.29 13.01 29.01
N GLN A 350 2.11 12.02 28.63
CA GLN A 350 2.79 11.14 29.59
C GLN A 350 3.62 11.95 30.58
N TYR A 351 4.44 12.89 30.07
CA TYR A 351 5.26 13.75 30.93
C TYR A 351 4.40 14.64 31.84
N ALA A 352 3.33 15.24 31.30
CA ALA A 352 2.41 16.08 32.07
C ALA A 352 1.78 15.29 33.22
N TYR A 353 1.27 14.09 32.98
CA TYR A 353 0.64 13.26 34.02
C TYR A 353 1.64 12.78 35.07
N LEU A 354 2.85 12.38 34.66
CA LEU A 354 3.91 11.96 35.60
C LEU A 354 4.35 13.10 36.53
N HIS A 355 4.25 14.36 36.07
CA HIS A 355 4.67 15.53 36.82
C HIS A 355 3.50 16.34 37.39
N HIS A 356 2.29 15.77 37.42
CA HIS A 356 1.08 16.42 37.95
C HIS A 356 0.79 17.80 37.33
N LEU A 357 1.04 17.93 36.02
CA LEU A 357 0.72 19.13 35.25
C LEU A 357 -0.64 18.94 34.59
N LYS A 358 -1.46 19.97 34.59
CA LYS A 358 -2.78 19.94 33.94
C LYS A 358 -2.66 20.35 32.47
N PRO A 359 -2.93 19.46 31.51
CA PRO A 359 -2.97 19.78 30.08
C PRO A 359 -4.12 20.72 29.75
N LEU A 360 -3.88 21.77 28.97
CA LEU A 360 -4.89 22.78 28.61
C LEU A 360 -5.15 22.79 27.09
N ALA A 361 -4.11 22.85 26.26
CA ALA A 361 -4.17 22.80 24.81
C ALA A 361 -2.92 22.21 24.22
N PHE A 362 -3.01 21.75 22.99
CA PHE A 362 -1.84 21.27 22.26
C PHE A 362 -1.85 21.68 20.79
N GLY A 363 -0.69 21.51 20.13
CA GLY A 363 -0.55 21.57 18.68
C GLY A 363 0.67 20.81 18.23
N GLU A 364 0.58 20.20 17.05
CA GLU A 364 1.70 19.55 16.38
C GLU A 364 1.99 20.25 15.07
N PHE A 365 3.23 20.63 14.79
CA PHE A 365 3.63 21.34 13.59
C PHE A 365 4.80 20.65 12.89
N TRP A 366 4.88 20.84 11.58
CA TRP A 366 5.92 20.27 10.74
C TRP A 366 7.09 21.23 10.59
N TRP A 367 8.31 20.69 10.69
CA TRP A 367 9.54 21.39 10.39
C TRP A 367 10.28 20.70 9.25
N GLY A 368 10.78 21.47 8.24
CA GLY A 368 11.55 20.97 7.12
C GLY A 368 10.75 20.76 5.85
N GLU A 369 11.33 20.02 4.91
CA GLU A 369 10.72 19.72 3.61
C GLU A 369 9.56 18.73 3.73
N SER A 370 8.66 18.78 2.74
CA SER A 370 7.58 17.80 2.65
C SER A 370 8.10 16.42 2.26
N PRO A 371 7.66 15.34 2.88
CA PRO A 371 7.93 14.00 2.39
C PRO A 371 7.46 13.83 0.95
N LYS A 372 8.10 12.94 0.19
CA LYS A 372 7.77 12.73 -1.24
C LYS A 372 6.32 12.29 -1.46
N ASP A 373 5.77 11.53 -0.53
CA ASP A 373 4.46 10.87 -0.65
C ASP A 373 3.34 11.60 0.09
N GLU A 374 3.68 12.59 0.94
CA GLU A 374 2.75 13.33 1.77
C GLU A 374 2.88 14.84 1.56
N ILE A 375 1.85 15.59 1.96
CA ILE A 375 1.89 17.05 1.97
C ILE A 375 2.08 17.52 3.40
N ARG A 376 3.30 17.98 3.70
CA ARG A 376 3.67 18.59 4.97
C ARG A 376 4.42 19.89 4.68
N ARG A 377 3.96 20.99 5.22
CA ARG A 377 4.58 22.31 5.00
C ARG A 377 5.24 22.78 6.28
N HIS A 378 6.43 23.33 6.14
CA HIS A 378 7.17 23.90 7.25
C HIS A 378 6.33 24.93 8.01
N GLY A 379 6.32 24.85 9.34
CA GLY A 379 5.59 25.74 10.26
C GLY A 379 4.07 25.53 10.30
N GLN A 380 3.52 24.64 9.46
CA GLN A 380 2.08 24.37 9.47
C GLN A 380 1.71 23.33 10.52
N PHE A 381 0.58 23.57 11.22
CA PHE A 381 0.01 22.65 12.20
C PHE A 381 -0.78 21.53 11.54
N TYR A 382 -0.70 20.34 12.12
CA TYR A 382 -1.36 19.14 11.64
C TYR A 382 -2.05 18.40 12.78
N PRO A 383 -3.22 17.80 12.57
CA PRO A 383 -3.85 16.94 13.55
C PRO A 383 -3.03 15.69 13.82
N SER A 384 -3.21 15.11 15.00
CA SER A 384 -2.60 13.83 15.36
C SER A 384 -3.04 12.70 14.42
N CYS A 385 -2.16 11.77 14.11
CA CYS A 385 -2.46 10.69 13.17
C CYS A 385 -3.49 9.70 13.74
N LYS A 386 -4.43 9.25 12.90
CA LYS A 386 -5.44 8.26 13.32
C LYS A 386 -4.91 6.83 13.35
N GLY A 387 -3.81 6.53 12.63
CA GLY A 387 -3.25 5.18 12.54
C GLY A 387 -2.60 4.71 13.84
N LYS A 388 -1.70 5.52 14.38
CA LYS A 388 -0.89 5.20 15.57
C LYS A 388 -1.41 5.85 16.84
N CYS A 389 -1.83 7.14 16.75
CA CYS A 389 -2.11 7.93 17.94
C CYS A 389 -3.55 7.81 18.43
N GLU A 390 -4.54 7.58 17.55
CA GLU A 390 -5.96 7.61 17.96
C GLU A 390 -6.28 6.62 19.10
N PRO A 391 -5.92 5.32 19.06
CA PRO A 391 -6.20 4.43 20.18
C PRO A 391 -5.49 4.86 21.46
N ILE A 392 -4.24 5.33 21.36
CA ILE A 392 -3.44 5.79 22.50
C ILE A 392 -4.10 7.01 23.13
N LEU A 393 -4.48 8.01 22.33
CA LEU A 393 -5.09 9.24 22.79
C LEU A 393 -6.50 9.01 23.34
N GLN A 394 -7.28 8.06 22.83
CA GLN A 394 -8.56 7.67 23.42
C GLN A 394 -8.39 7.19 24.88
N HIS A 395 -7.30 6.48 25.20
CA HIS A 395 -6.97 6.11 26.57
C HIS A 395 -6.43 7.30 27.36
N MET A 396 -5.44 8.02 26.83
CA MET A 396 -4.73 9.07 27.57
C MET A 396 -5.61 10.28 27.92
N LEU A 397 -6.64 10.55 27.13
CA LEU A 397 -7.58 11.67 27.34
C LEU A 397 -8.71 11.34 28.31
N VAL A 398 -8.84 10.09 28.78
CA VAL A 398 -9.84 9.72 29.79
C VAL A 398 -9.59 10.52 31.07
N GLY A 399 -10.56 11.32 31.49
CA GLY A 399 -10.47 12.22 32.65
C GLY A 399 -10.20 13.68 32.30
N LEU A 400 -9.93 14.04 31.04
CA LEU A 400 -9.90 15.40 30.54
C LEU A 400 -11.25 15.80 29.91
N GLU A 401 -11.64 17.05 30.10
CA GLU A 401 -12.69 17.65 29.26
C GLU A 401 -12.09 18.06 27.92
N VAL A 402 -12.46 17.34 26.86
CA VAL A 402 -11.96 17.56 25.51
C VAL A 402 -13.01 18.30 24.68
N ASP A 403 -12.58 19.20 23.80
CA ASP A 403 -13.44 19.84 22.81
C ASP A 403 -14.19 18.80 21.97
N SER A 404 -15.41 19.12 21.57
CA SER A 404 -16.18 18.29 20.65
C SER A 404 -15.47 18.23 19.29
N ASN A 405 -15.63 17.09 18.60
CA ASN A 405 -15.15 16.98 17.22
C ASN A 405 -15.81 18.06 16.35
N PRO A 406 -15.08 19.00 15.77
CA PRO A 406 -15.67 20.06 14.92
C PRO A 406 -16.47 19.52 13.74
N LEU A 407 -16.16 18.28 13.28
CA LEU A 407 -16.88 17.61 12.20
C LEU A 407 -18.20 16.95 12.66
N SER A 408 -18.44 16.85 13.96
CA SER A 408 -19.71 16.30 14.49
C SER A 408 -20.87 17.30 14.47
N ILE A 409 -20.66 18.50 13.95
CA ILE A 409 -21.74 19.49 13.74
C ILE A 409 -22.68 18.88 12.69
N GLN A 410 -23.81 18.35 13.17
CA GLN A 410 -24.89 17.90 12.29
C GLN A 410 -25.49 19.11 11.59
N ILE A 411 -25.59 19.07 10.27
CA ILE A 411 -26.37 20.06 9.52
C ILE A 411 -27.84 19.88 10.00
N PRO A 412 -28.48 20.93 10.51
CA PRO A 412 -29.83 20.79 11.02
C PRO A 412 -30.77 20.11 10.03
N GLU A 413 -31.58 19.16 10.46
CA GLU A 413 -32.61 18.51 9.62
C GLU A 413 -33.56 19.52 8.95
N SER A 414 -33.66 20.70 9.53
CA SER A 414 -34.42 21.84 8.99
C SER A 414 -33.86 22.44 7.70
N ASN A 415 -32.65 22.04 7.26
CA ASN A 415 -32.06 22.51 6.00
C ASN A 415 -32.29 21.44 4.88
N PRO A 416 -33.35 21.61 4.07
CA PRO A 416 -33.69 20.61 3.03
C PRO A 416 -32.60 20.52 1.97
N LEU A 417 -32.48 19.34 1.34
CA LEU A 417 -31.62 19.19 0.17
C LEU A 417 -32.15 20.05 -0.98
N LYS A 418 -31.29 20.87 -1.55
CA LYS A 418 -31.62 21.67 -2.72
C LYS A 418 -31.57 20.77 -3.97
N ILE A 419 -32.75 20.52 -4.57
CA ILE A 419 -32.86 19.80 -5.83
C ILE A 419 -32.58 20.79 -6.96
N ILE A 420 -31.66 20.44 -7.87
CA ILE A 420 -31.29 21.24 -9.05
C ILE A 420 -32.10 20.77 -10.25
N TYR A 421 -32.22 19.44 -10.41
CA TYR A 421 -32.94 18.80 -11.49
C TYR A 421 -33.61 17.53 -10.99
N GLU A 422 -34.81 17.25 -11.50
CA GLU A 422 -35.56 16.04 -11.20
C GLU A 422 -36.46 15.66 -12.37
N ASP A 423 -36.45 14.38 -12.73
CA ASP A 423 -37.42 13.78 -13.61
C ASP A 423 -37.93 12.43 -13.04
N GLU A 424 -38.56 11.60 -13.86
CA GLU A 424 -39.07 10.30 -13.45
C GLU A 424 -37.97 9.34 -13.01
N TRP A 425 -36.74 9.47 -13.54
CA TRP A 425 -35.67 8.51 -13.44
C TRP A 425 -34.48 9.00 -12.62
N ILE A 426 -34.14 10.27 -12.73
CA ILE A 426 -32.91 10.87 -12.21
C ILE A 426 -33.23 12.03 -11.27
N ILE A 427 -32.38 12.23 -10.27
CA ILE A 427 -32.37 13.41 -9.42
C ILE A 427 -30.93 13.97 -9.37
N ALA A 428 -30.79 15.28 -9.48
CA ALA A 428 -29.55 16.00 -9.22
C ALA A 428 -29.77 17.00 -8.07
N ILE A 429 -28.87 16.97 -7.11
CA ILE A 429 -28.94 17.81 -5.93
C ILE A 429 -27.69 18.64 -5.78
N ASP A 430 -27.82 19.80 -5.16
CA ASP A 430 -26.70 20.61 -4.67
C ASP A 430 -26.34 20.17 -3.25
N LYS A 431 -25.34 19.30 -3.13
CA LYS A 431 -24.87 18.82 -1.83
C LYS A 431 -24.20 19.96 -1.07
N PRO A 432 -24.64 20.32 0.13
CA PRO A 432 -23.91 21.30 0.94
C PRO A 432 -22.54 20.79 1.39
N ALA A 433 -21.60 21.69 1.59
CA ALA A 433 -20.33 21.39 2.27
C ALA A 433 -20.62 20.89 3.70
N GLY A 434 -19.81 19.97 4.21
CA GLY A 434 -19.96 19.40 5.56
C GLY A 434 -20.94 18.22 5.66
N MET A 435 -21.74 17.92 4.62
CA MET A 435 -22.65 16.77 4.60
C MET A 435 -22.01 15.55 3.95
N LEU A 436 -22.21 14.37 4.55
CA LEU A 436 -21.79 13.10 3.94
C LEU A 436 -22.66 12.76 2.72
N SER A 437 -22.06 12.16 1.69
CA SER A 437 -22.83 11.59 0.57
C SER A 437 -23.57 10.32 0.99
N THR A 438 -22.90 9.43 1.73
CA THR A 438 -23.43 8.17 2.28
C THR A 438 -23.14 8.09 3.77
N PRO A 439 -23.91 7.32 4.55
CA PRO A 439 -23.73 7.22 6.00
C PRO A 439 -22.29 6.81 6.36
N GLY A 440 -21.75 7.44 7.39
CA GLY A 440 -20.50 7.07 8.04
C GLY A 440 -20.71 6.14 9.23
N LYS A 441 -19.63 5.79 9.92
CA LYS A 441 -19.71 4.94 11.13
C LYS A 441 -20.30 5.68 12.33
N GLU A 442 -19.99 6.98 12.47
CA GLU A 442 -20.38 7.81 13.61
C GLU A 442 -21.49 8.81 13.23
N ILE A 443 -21.53 9.25 11.98
CA ILE A 443 -22.50 10.23 11.46
C ILE A 443 -23.40 9.49 10.47
N THR A 444 -24.66 9.35 10.81
CA THR A 444 -25.66 8.67 9.98
C THR A 444 -26.32 9.62 8.99
N ASP A 445 -26.49 10.93 9.33
CA ASP A 445 -27.06 11.92 8.43
C ASP A 445 -26.21 12.09 7.17
N SER A 446 -26.85 11.93 6.03
CA SER A 446 -26.21 11.97 4.72
C SER A 446 -27.23 12.28 3.64
N VAL A 447 -26.72 12.67 2.47
CA VAL A 447 -27.57 12.83 1.29
C VAL A 447 -28.37 11.55 1.00
N TYR A 448 -27.72 10.40 1.10
CA TYR A 448 -28.36 9.10 0.89
C TYR A 448 -29.57 8.87 1.82
N GLU A 449 -29.38 9.09 3.14
CA GLU A 449 -30.45 8.90 4.11
C GLU A 449 -31.61 9.90 3.90
N ARG A 450 -31.30 11.14 3.59
CA ARG A 450 -32.32 12.15 3.28
C ARG A 450 -33.05 11.84 2.00
N LEU A 451 -32.38 11.41 0.93
CA LEU A 451 -33.04 10.96 -0.30
C LEU A 451 -33.86 9.69 -0.08
N ARG A 452 -33.41 8.76 0.76
CA ARG A 452 -34.20 7.56 1.08
C ARG A 452 -35.49 7.90 1.81
N LYS A 453 -35.47 8.90 2.69
CA LYS A 453 -36.70 9.43 3.33
C LYS A 453 -37.63 10.12 2.32
N MET A 454 -37.07 10.87 1.35
CA MET A 454 -37.86 11.55 0.31
C MET A 454 -38.45 10.59 -0.73
N TYR A 455 -37.73 9.51 -1.05
CA TYR A 455 -38.12 8.51 -2.07
C TYR A 455 -38.18 7.10 -1.44
N PRO A 456 -39.11 6.83 -0.54
CA PRO A 456 -39.19 5.54 0.18
C PRO A 456 -39.42 4.34 -0.74
N PHE A 457 -40.03 4.56 -1.92
CA PHE A 457 -40.32 3.53 -2.92
C PHE A 457 -39.22 3.38 -3.98
N ALA A 458 -38.13 4.12 -3.93
CA ALA A 458 -37.03 3.97 -4.86
C ALA A 458 -36.39 2.58 -4.74
N SER A 459 -36.26 1.86 -5.84
CA SER A 459 -35.86 0.45 -5.86
C SER A 459 -34.34 0.22 -5.89
N GLY A 460 -33.50 1.25 -5.88
CA GLY A 460 -32.06 1.16 -6.05
C GLY A 460 -31.22 1.80 -4.93
N PRO A 461 -29.89 1.78 -5.07
CA PRO A 461 -28.95 2.42 -4.14
C PRO A 461 -29.03 3.95 -4.15
N LEU A 462 -29.88 4.58 -4.95
CA LEU A 462 -30.06 6.02 -5.14
C LEU A 462 -28.83 6.75 -5.69
N LEU A 463 -27.72 6.84 -4.96
CA LEU A 463 -26.55 7.59 -5.38
C LEU A 463 -25.67 6.79 -6.36
N VAL A 464 -25.31 7.38 -7.50
CA VAL A 464 -24.45 6.76 -8.52
C VAL A 464 -22.97 7.10 -8.36
N HIS A 465 -22.66 8.17 -7.64
CA HIS A 465 -21.31 8.58 -7.27
C HIS A 465 -21.30 9.28 -5.91
N ARG A 466 -20.16 9.72 -5.47
CA ARG A 466 -20.00 10.41 -4.17
C ARG A 466 -19.11 11.63 -4.29
N LEU A 467 -19.39 12.62 -3.45
CA LEU A 467 -18.50 13.73 -3.15
C LEU A 467 -17.95 13.56 -1.73
N ASP A 468 -16.78 14.11 -1.46
CA ASP A 468 -16.22 14.16 -0.12
C ASP A 468 -17.13 15.00 0.79
N MET A 469 -17.08 14.77 2.09
CA MET A 469 -17.93 15.49 3.07
C MET A 469 -17.79 17.01 2.93
N ALA A 470 -16.55 17.51 2.84
CA ALA A 470 -16.25 18.93 2.73
C ALA A 470 -16.55 19.54 1.35
N THR A 471 -16.61 18.72 0.28
CA THR A 471 -16.89 19.17 -1.10
C THR A 471 -18.38 19.44 -1.27
N SER A 472 -18.74 20.58 -1.86
CA SER A 472 -20.12 20.94 -2.22
C SER A 472 -20.39 20.72 -3.71
N GLY A 473 -21.67 20.80 -4.11
CA GLY A 473 -22.11 20.84 -5.51
C GLY A 473 -22.85 19.60 -5.98
N ILE A 474 -22.88 19.40 -7.28
CA ILE A 474 -23.78 18.47 -7.97
C ILE A 474 -23.49 17.01 -7.60
N LEU A 475 -24.53 16.34 -7.13
CA LEU A 475 -24.55 14.91 -6.83
C LEU A 475 -25.76 14.27 -7.52
N LEU A 476 -25.50 13.27 -8.36
CA LEU A 476 -26.53 12.56 -9.12
C LEU A 476 -27.07 11.35 -8.36
N GLY A 477 -28.37 11.16 -8.44
CA GLY A 477 -29.08 9.98 -7.95
C GLY A 477 -29.98 9.36 -9.03
N ALA A 478 -30.26 8.07 -8.87
CA ALA A 478 -31.19 7.29 -9.71
C ALA A 478 -32.33 6.78 -8.87
N LYS A 479 -33.58 6.92 -9.36
CA LYS A 479 -34.79 6.51 -8.64
C LYS A 479 -35.06 5.01 -8.74
N THR A 480 -34.51 4.33 -9.76
CA THR A 480 -34.67 2.88 -9.95
C THR A 480 -33.31 2.17 -10.05
N LYS A 481 -33.32 0.86 -9.79
CA LYS A 481 -32.11 0.02 -9.84
C LYS A 481 -31.55 -0.06 -11.27
N GLU A 482 -32.43 -0.08 -12.29
CA GLU A 482 -32.06 -0.17 -13.70
C GLU A 482 -31.34 1.10 -14.15
N ILE A 483 -31.87 2.27 -13.80
CA ILE A 483 -31.27 3.57 -14.12
C ILE A 483 -29.95 3.74 -13.35
N HIS A 484 -29.90 3.27 -12.09
CA HIS A 484 -28.66 3.28 -11.32
C HIS A 484 -27.57 2.48 -12.04
N ALA A 485 -27.87 1.26 -12.52
CA ALA A 485 -26.91 0.42 -13.22
C ALA A 485 -26.42 1.05 -14.54
N GLN A 486 -27.34 1.67 -15.31
CA GLN A 486 -27.00 2.37 -16.55
C GLN A 486 -26.11 3.59 -16.30
N LEU A 487 -26.45 4.45 -15.35
CA LEU A 487 -25.61 5.59 -14.98
C LEU A 487 -24.24 5.13 -14.46
N GLN A 488 -24.20 4.09 -13.64
CA GLN A 488 -22.95 3.56 -13.12
C GLN A 488 -22.05 3.05 -14.25
N SER A 489 -22.61 2.38 -15.26
CA SER A 489 -21.88 1.98 -16.47
C SER A 489 -21.27 3.18 -17.22
N LEU A 490 -21.98 4.32 -17.29
CA LEU A 490 -21.43 5.55 -17.89
C LEU A 490 -20.24 6.10 -17.07
N PHE A 491 -20.32 6.05 -15.73
CA PHE A 491 -19.19 6.44 -14.86
C PHE A 491 -17.99 5.50 -15.04
N GLU A 492 -18.21 4.19 -15.11
CA GLU A 492 -17.16 3.18 -15.31
C GLU A 492 -16.50 3.32 -16.70
N ALA A 493 -17.31 3.59 -17.74
CA ALA A 493 -16.83 3.86 -19.10
C ALA A 493 -16.17 5.23 -19.28
N ARG A 494 -16.10 6.05 -18.20
CA ARG A 494 -15.62 7.44 -18.25
C ARG A 494 -16.39 8.35 -19.22
N ALA A 495 -17.63 8.00 -19.51
CA ALA A 495 -18.52 8.76 -20.41
C ALA A 495 -19.22 9.93 -19.71
N VAL A 496 -18.99 10.13 -18.41
CA VAL A 496 -19.51 11.25 -17.63
C VAL A 496 -18.41 12.29 -17.46
N ARG A 497 -18.61 13.48 -18.03
CA ARG A 497 -17.73 14.62 -17.83
C ARG A 497 -18.06 15.32 -16.51
N LYS A 498 -17.05 15.58 -15.68
CA LYS A 498 -17.20 16.18 -14.34
C LYS A 498 -16.32 17.40 -14.24
N ILE A 499 -16.95 18.56 -14.05
CA ILE A 499 -16.25 19.82 -13.86
C ILE A 499 -16.40 20.28 -12.43
N TYR A 500 -15.28 20.68 -11.85
CA TYR A 500 -15.19 21.25 -10.51
C TYR A 500 -14.55 22.64 -10.60
N THR A 501 -14.96 23.52 -9.71
CA THR A 501 -14.32 24.83 -9.53
C THR A 501 -13.77 24.93 -8.13
N ALA A 502 -12.55 25.42 -8.00
CA ALA A 502 -11.90 25.61 -6.71
C ALA A 502 -11.17 26.94 -6.63
N ILE A 503 -11.07 27.49 -5.43
CA ILE A 503 -10.17 28.61 -5.12
C ILE A 503 -8.93 28.01 -4.49
N LEU A 504 -7.76 28.23 -5.09
CA LEU A 504 -6.48 27.78 -4.58
C LEU A 504 -5.81 28.88 -3.76
N ASP A 505 -5.13 28.49 -2.67
CA ASP A 505 -4.24 29.34 -1.87
C ASP A 505 -2.84 29.32 -2.53
N GLY A 506 -2.71 30.07 -3.61
CA GLY A 506 -1.53 30.15 -4.47
C GLY A 506 -1.88 30.31 -5.95
N ILE A 507 -0.86 30.55 -6.76
CA ILE A 507 -0.97 30.73 -8.20
C ILE A 507 -0.20 29.61 -8.90
N PRO A 508 -0.88 28.73 -9.68
CA PRO A 508 -0.20 27.68 -10.44
C PRO A 508 0.79 28.27 -11.46
N VAL A 509 1.95 27.64 -11.61
CA VAL A 509 3.00 28.09 -12.57
C VAL A 509 2.48 28.12 -14.00
N GLN A 510 1.67 27.14 -14.37
CA GLN A 510 1.04 27.08 -15.70
C GLN A 510 -0.46 27.36 -15.58
N LYS A 511 -1.00 28.13 -16.54
CA LYS A 511 -2.43 28.47 -16.55
C LYS A 511 -3.34 27.28 -16.89
N LYS A 512 -2.83 26.26 -17.58
CA LYS A 512 -3.58 25.03 -17.92
C LYS A 512 -2.62 23.86 -18.02
N GLY A 513 -3.12 22.66 -17.76
CA GLY A 513 -2.30 21.46 -17.85
C GLY A 513 -3.05 20.20 -17.44
N CYS A 514 -2.28 19.10 -17.32
CA CYS A 514 -2.73 17.80 -16.88
C CYS A 514 -1.85 17.32 -15.72
N ILE A 515 -2.47 16.82 -14.66
CA ILE A 515 -1.81 16.23 -13.51
C ILE A 515 -2.11 14.73 -13.55
N ASN A 516 -1.06 13.91 -13.63
CA ASN A 516 -1.16 12.46 -13.59
C ASN A 516 -0.29 11.93 -12.45
N LEU A 517 -0.86 11.85 -11.25
CA LEU A 517 -0.20 11.36 -10.04
C LEU A 517 -1.04 10.24 -9.43
N PRO A 518 -0.54 9.00 -9.40
CA PRO A 518 -1.30 7.86 -8.87
C PRO A 518 -1.52 8.00 -7.37
N LEU A 519 -2.77 7.73 -6.92
CA LEU A 519 -3.20 7.96 -5.54
C LEU A 519 -3.59 6.68 -4.83
N CYS A 520 -3.22 6.56 -3.56
CA CYS A 520 -3.72 5.55 -2.64
C CYS A 520 -4.01 6.17 -1.27
N LEU A 521 -4.75 5.42 -0.45
CA LEU A 521 -4.99 5.81 0.94
C LEU A 521 -3.67 5.73 1.73
N ASN A 522 -3.35 6.78 2.49
CA ASN A 522 -2.26 6.71 3.46
C ASN A 522 -2.73 5.84 4.66
N PRO A 523 -2.17 4.64 4.85
CA PRO A 523 -2.61 3.74 5.92
C PRO A 523 -2.29 4.27 7.32
N MET A 524 -1.28 5.14 7.43
CA MET A 524 -0.80 5.69 8.69
C MET A 524 -1.47 7.01 9.06
N ASP A 525 -2.14 7.70 8.10
CA ASP A 525 -2.74 9.02 8.31
C ASP A 525 -4.10 9.13 7.60
N ARG A 526 -5.05 8.26 7.97
CA ARG A 526 -6.42 8.31 7.43
C ARG A 526 -7.15 9.56 7.90
N PRO A 527 -7.96 10.20 7.04
CA PRO A 527 -8.42 9.79 5.72
C PRO A 527 -7.53 10.30 4.56
N ARG A 528 -6.32 10.82 4.83
CA ARG A 528 -5.45 11.38 3.80
C ARG A 528 -5.08 10.36 2.72
N GLN A 529 -4.98 10.86 1.50
CA GLN A 529 -4.41 10.13 0.37
C GLN A 529 -2.93 10.48 0.25
N MET A 530 -2.17 9.64 -0.44
CA MET A 530 -0.76 9.85 -0.76
C MET A 530 -0.51 9.52 -2.24
N VAL A 531 0.52 10.11 -2.81
CA VAL A 531 1.03 9.73 -4.13
C VAL A 531 1.91 8.48 -3.96
N SER A 532 1.62 7.45 -4.74
CA SER A 532 2.43 6.23 -4.73
C SER A 532 2.43 5.61 -6.12
N TYR A 533 3.62 5.48 -6.70
CA TYR A 533 3.79 4.82 -8.01
C TYR A 533 3.76 3.29 -7.91
N GLU A 534 3.91 2.74 -6.71
CA GLU A 534 3.88 1.29 -6.45
C GLU A 534 2.46 0.78 -6.14
N TYR A 535 1.73 1.52 -5.28
CA TYR A 535 0.40 1.09 -4.77
C TYR A 535 -0.75 2.00 -5.22
N GLY A 536 -0.43 3.13 -5.85
CA GLY A 536 -1.41 4.13 -6.26
C GLY A 536 -2.19 3.69 -7.49
N LYS A 537 -3.48 4.02 -7.49
CA LYS A 537 -4.35 3.88 -8.65
C LYS A 537 -4.22 5.12 -9.53
N GLU A 538 -4.20 4.92 -10.84
CA GLU A 538 -4.17 6.00 -11.82
C GLU A 538 -5.18 7.11 -11.47
N ALA A 539 -4.70 8.36 -11.48
CA ALA A 539 -5.51 9.54 -11.23
C ALA A 539 -5.10 10.67 -12.17
N ILE A 540 -6.01 11.08 -13.05
CA ILE A 540 -5.77 12.08 -14.10
C ILE A 540 -6.74 13.24 -13.93
N THR A 541 -6.19 14.46 -13.83
CA THR A 541 -6.93 15.71 -13.64
C THR A 541 -6.43 16.76 -14.61
N TYR A 542 -7.29 17.28 -15.46
CA TYR A 542 -7.02 18.47 -16.29
C TYR A 542 -7.44 19.71 -15.51
N TYR A 543 -6.71 20.79 -15.66
CA TYR A 543 -7.01 22.06 -15.01
C TYR A 543 -6.84 23.26 -15.94
N ASN A 544 -7.58 24.32 -15.64
CA ASN A 544 -7.51 25.60 -16.31
C ASN A 544 -7.72 26.73 -15.29
N VAL A 545 -6.78 27.65 -15.18
CA VAL A 545 -6.88 28.83 -14.32
C VAL A 545 -7.82 29.83 -14.99
N LEU A 546 -8.93 30.14 -14.36
CA LEU A 546 -9.94 31.07 -14.87
C LEU A 546 -9.62 32.51 -14.51
N GLU A 547 -9.23 32.74 -13.25
CA GLU A 547 -9.02 34.08 -12.69
C GLU A 547 -7.93 34.02 -11.61
N ILE A 548 -7.25 35.15 -11.41
CA ILE A 548 -6.24 35.33 -10.35
C ILE A 548 -6.58 36.63 -9.61
N GLU A 549 -6.75 36.51 -8.30
CA GLU A 549 -7.02 37.64 -7.40
C GLU A 549 -6.05 37.60 -6.21
N GLY A 550 -5.16 38.59 -6.15
CA GLY A 550 -4.10 38.64 -5.14
C GLY A 550 -3.21 37.42 -5.19
N ASN A 551 -3.16 36.65 -4.09
CA ASN A 551 -2.43 35.38 -4.00
C ASN A 551 -3.32 34.15 -4.22
N ASN A 552 -4.58 34.33 -4.59
CA ASN A 552 -5.53 33.25 -4.85
C ASN A 552 -5.73 33.06 -6.37
N SER A 553 -6.12 31.85 -6.76
CA SER A 553 -6.53 31.57 -8.13
C SER A 553 -7.83 30.78 -8.16
N LEU A 554 -8.74 31.19 -9.05
CA LEU A 554 -9.94 30.42 -9.39
C LEU A 554 -9.59 29.45 -10.49
N VAL A 555 -9.74 28.15 -10.23
CA VAL A 555 -9.31 27.10 -11.13
C VAL A 555 -10.45 26.13 -11.41
N GLN A 556 -10.65 25.84 -12.69
CA GLN A 556 -11.54 24.80 -13.17
C GLN A 556 -10.77 23.49 -13.33
N PHE A 557 -11.34 22.41 -12.80
CA PHE A 557 -10.81 21.05 -12.91
C PHE A 557 -11.77 20.17 -13.69
N ASN A 558 -11.24 19.42 -14.65
CA ASN A 558 -11.95 18.37 -15.36
C ASN A 558 -11.35 17.01 -15.00
N LEU A 559 -12.15 16.11 -14.43
CA LEU A 559 -11.71 14.82 -13.94
C LEU A 559 -11.92 13.72 -14.98
N GLU A 560 -10.84 13.09 -15.43
CA GLU A 560 -10.92 11.84 -16.18
C GLU A 560 -11.17 10.65 -15.26
N THR A 561 -10.52 10.62 -14.12
CA THR A 561 -10.70 9.62 -13.05
C THR A 561 -11.40 10.24 -11.83
N GLY A 562 -11.87 9.43 -10.88
CA GLY A 562 -12.57 9.89 -9.67
C GLY A 562 -12.03 9.21 -8.40
N ARG A 563 -10.79 9.50 -8.00
CA ARG A 563 -10.23 8.95 -6.76
C ARG A 563 -10.59 9.83 -5.56
N THR A 564 -10.64 9.22 -4.39
CA THR A 564 -10.85 9.95 -3.13
C THR A 564 -9.83 11.07 -3.00
N HIS A 565 -10.27 12.28 -2.64
CA HIS A 565 -9.48 13.50 -2.51
C HIS A 565 -8.63 13.86 -3.75
N GLN A 566 -8.97 13.39 -4.95
CA GLN A 566 -8.11 13.52 -6.13
C GLN A 566 -7.71 14.98 -6.42
N ILE A 567 -8.68 15.90 -6.56
CA ILE A 567 -8.38 17.32 -6.84
C ILE A 567 -7.60 17.93 -5.68
N ARG A 568 -7.99 17.63 -4.44
CA ARG A 568 -7.37 18.16 -3.23
C ARG A 568 -5.88 17.78 -3.17
N MET A 569 -5.57 16.50 -3.46
CA MET A 569 -4.21 16.00 -3.46
C MET A 569 -3.42 16.55 -4.66
N HIS A 570 -3.99 16.56 -5.86
CA HIS A 570 -3.34 17.07 -7.07
C HIS A 570 -3.05 18.59 -6.99
N ALA A 571 -3.94 19.36 -6.37
CA ALA A 571 -3.74 20.79 -6.16
C ALA A 571 -2.61 21.08 -5.15
N ALA A 572 -2.58 20.32 -4.04
CA ALA A 572 -1.68 20.61 -2.94
C ALA A 572 -0.28 19.98 -3.08
N HIS A 573 -0.15 18.83 -3.78
CA HIS A 573 1.12 18.10 -3.90
C HIS A 573 2.17 18.87 -4.72
N GLN A 574 3.45 18.77 -4.30
CA GLN A 574 4.56 19.47 -4.96
C GLN A 574 4.78 19.08 -6.44
N LEU A 575 4.48 17.82 -6.78
CA LEU A 575 4.51 17.33 -8.18
C LEU A 575 3.23 17.65 -8.96
N GLY A 576 2.19 18.20 -8.30
CA GLY A 576 0.98 18.73 -8.87
C GLY A 576 1.07 20.24 -9.05
N LEU A 577 0.09 20.99 -8.51
CA LEU A 577 0.10 22.46 -8.60
C LEU A 577 0.90 23.14 -7.48
N ASN A 578 1.19 22.43 -6.41
CA ASN A 578 1.77 22.99 -5.18
C ASN A 578 0.99 24.23 -4.64
N CYS A 579 -0.30 24.30 -4.93
CA CYS A 579 -1.23 25.34 -4.52
C CYS A 579 -2.45 24.65 -3.90
N PRO A 580 -2.51 24.45 -2.57
CA PRO A 580 -3.64 23.77 -1.94
C PRO A 580 -4.94 24.55 -2.14
N ILE A 581 -6.06 23.86 -2.09
CA ILE A 581 -7.38 24.47 -2.11
C ILE A 581 -7.57 25.27 -0.81
N LYS A 582 -8.09 26.48 -0.90
CA LYS A 582 -8.42 27.32 0.26
C LYS A 582 -9.41 26.60 1.17
N GLY A 583 -9.11 26.55 2.47
CA GLY A 583 -9.94 25.87 3.47
C GLY A 583 -9.84 24.35 3.44
N ASP A 584 -8.77 23.81 2.86
CA ASP A 584 -8.50 22.36 2.92
C ASP A 584 -7.79 21.99 4.22
N ASP A 585 -8.54 21.51 5.22
CA ASP A 585 -8.01 21.11 6.53
C ASP A 585 -7.06 19.92 6.49
N LEU A 586 -7.07 19.14 5.39
CA LEU A 586 -6.18 17.97 5.26
C LEU A 586 -4.87 18.31 4.54
N TYR A 587 -4.92 19.15 3.51
CA TYR A 587 -3.78 19.38 2.61
C TYR A 587 -3.38 20.86 2.48
N GLY A 588 -4.12 21.77 3.12
CA GLY A 588 -3.93 23.21 3.04
C GLY A 588 -4.03 23.89 4.41
N LYS A 589 -4.61 25.07 4.43
CA LYS A 589 -4.87 25.88 5.62
C LYS A 589 -6.37 25.91 5.92
N HIS A 590 -6.71 25.93 7.19
CA HIS A 590 -8.10 26.07 7.64
C HIS A 590 -8.73 27.39 7.16
N ALA A 591 -10.03 27.33 6.79
CA ALA A 591 -10.90 28.47 6.57
C ALA A 591 -12.34 28.09 6.95
N ASP A 592 -13.31 28.96 6.68
CA ASP A 592 -14.73 28.72 6.97
C ASP A 592 -15.29 27.45 6.29
N ARG A 593 -14.76 27.08 5.10
CA ARG A 593 -15.11 25.86 4.36
C ARG A 593 -14.02 25.45 3.37
N LEU A 594 -14.12 24.25 2.84
CA LEU A 594 -13.36 23.85 1.66
C LEU A 594 -13.95 24.54 0.41
N TYR A 595 -13.15 25.37 -0.28
CA TYR A 595 -13.55 26.05 -1.50
C TYR A 595 -13.39 25.18 -2.74
N LEU A 596 -14.09 24.01 -2.73
CA LEU A 596 -14.20 23.07 -3.83
C LEU A 596 -15.67 22.74 -4.09
N HIS A 597 -16.08 22.95 -5.34
CA HIS A 597 -17.48 22.78 -5.78
C HIS A 597 -17.57 21.96 -7.05
N ALA A 598 -18.41 20.93 -7.07
CA ALA A 598 -18.79 20.19 -8.26
C ALA A 598 -19.76 21.03 -9.06
N THR A 599 -19.27 21.69 -10.12
CA THR A 599 -19.97 22.79 -10.81
C THR A 599 -20.86 22.27 -11.94
N GLU A 600 -20.42 21.19 -12.63
CA GLU A 600 -21.11 20.70 -13.81
C GLU A 600 -20.89 19.18 -13.96
N VAL A 601 -21.95 18.49 -14.32
CA VAL A 601 -21.91 17.06 -14.70
C VAL A 601 -22.62 16.91 -16.04
N GLU A 602 -21.91 16.38 -17.04
CA GLU A 602 -22.41 16.17 -18.40
C GLU A 602 -22.41 14.66 -18.70
N PHE A 603 -23.53 14.14 -19.17
CA PHE A 603 -23.72 12.73 -19.53
C PHE A 603 -24.83 12.57 -20.56
N VAL A 604 -24.93 11.38 -21.18
CA VAL A 604 -26.08 10.99 -22.01
C VAL A 604 -27.14 10.38 -21.12
N HIS A 605 -28.34 10.94 -21.15
CA HIS A 605 -29.43 10.49 -20.30
C HIS A 605 -29.91 9.09 -20.71
N PRO A 606 -29.90 8.09 -19.80
CA PRO A 606 -30.12 6.69 -20.16
C PRO A 606 -31.45 6.39 -20.85
N MET A 607 -32.49 7.17 -20.56
CA MET A 607 -33.86 6.93 -21.09
C MET A 607 -34.21 7.80 -22.28
N THR A 608 -33.69 9.01 -22.37
CA THR A 608 -34.01 9.97 -23.42
C THR A 608 -32.98 10.04 -24.52
N ASP A 609 -31.83 9.42 -24.31
CA ASP A 609 -30.64 9.43 -25.19
C ASP A 609 -30.15 10.86 -25.55
N ARG A 610 -30.52 11.84 -24.73
CA ARG A 610 -30.13 13.23 -24.92
C ARG A 610 -28.90 13.56 -24.05
N LYS A 611 -28.04 14.36 -24.62
CA LYS A 611 -26.95 14.96 -23.86
C LYS A 611 -27.53 15.89 -22.79
N SER A 612 -27.30 15.56 -21.53
CA SER A 612 -27.77 16.32 -20.39
C SER A 612 -26.58 16.98 -19.70
N VAL A 613 -26.74 18.25 -19.35
CA VAL A 613 -25.78 19.05 -18.57
C VAL A 613 -26.55 19.60 -17.38
N VAL A 614 -26.05 19.31 -16.19
CA VAL A 614 -26.60 19.77 -14.91
C VAL A 614 -25.59 20.67 -14.22
#